data_fedd2c2812e2371d682b57ed72b00c69
#
_entry.id   fedd2c2812e2371d682b57ed72b00c69
#
_cell.length_a   1.000
_cell.length_b   1.000
_cell.length_c   1.000
_cell.angle_alpha   90.00
_cell.angle_beta   90.00
_cell.angle_gamma   90.00
#
_symmetry.space_group_name_H-M   'P 1'
#
loop_
_entity.id
_entity.type
_entity.pdbx_description
1 polymer ?
#
loop_
_entity_poly.entity_id
_entity_poly.type
_entity_poly.pdbx_seq_one_letter_code
_entity_poly.pdbx_strand_id
1 'polypeptide(L)'
;MQKMTNAIQHYAWGSHDALTKLYGIANPDNQPMAEMWMGAHPLNSSRVQDAQGVSHTLRDQIAAAPRAQLGDAVARRFGELPFLFKVLCAAQPLSIQVHPNKRAAEEGFAREEAAGIARNAANRNYKDANHKPELVYALTPFAAMNGFRPFAQIATLLQPLRQAHPDIDAFIRQPDAEHLRTLFANLLNMQDDVKAQALRCLRDVLAQQQGDVWDTIRTIATIYPDDSGLFSPLLLNVIHLAPG
;
A
#
# COMPACT_ATOMS: atom_id res chain seq x y z
N MET A 1 -8.71 8.99 -30.85
CA MET A 1 -7.87 8.76 -29.66
C MET A 1 -7.58 10.13 -29.05
N GLN A 2 -7.81 10.33 -27.75
CA GLN A 2 -7.61 11.63 -27.07
C GLN A 2 -6.42 11.51 -26.11
N LYS A 3 -5.61 12.57 -26.02
CA LYS A 3 -4.53 12.65 -25.04
C LYS A 3 -5.12 12.89 -23.66
N MET A 4 -4.65 12.16 -22.66
CA MET A 4 -5.02 12.36 -21.28
C MET A 4 -3.98 13.20 -20.54
N THR A 5 -4.45 14.07 -19.66
CA THR A 5 -3.66 14.68 -18.59
C THR A 5 -3.98 13.97 -17.30
N ASN A 6 -2.96 13.44 -16.63
CA ASN A 6 -3.10 12.54 -15.50
C ASN A 6 -2.84 13.26 -14.18
N ALA A 7 -3.53 12.84 -13.12
CA ALA A 7 -3.35 13.40 -11.80
C ALA A 7 -2.09 12.80 -11.12
N ILE A 8 -1.31 13.65 -10.45
CA ILE A 8 -0.16 13.24 -9.64
C ILE A 8 -0.54 13.36 -8.18
N GLN A 9 -0.19 12.32 -7.40
CA GLN A 9 -0.36 12.29 -5.95
C GLN A 9 0.97 12.65 -5.29
N HIS A 10 0.93 13.62 -4.37
CA HIS A 10 2.10 14.16 -3.69
C HIS A 10 2.26 13.60 -2.27
N TYR A 11 2.18 12.26 -2.13
CA TYR A 11 2.43 11.61 -0.84
C TYR A 11 3.90 11.75 -0.45
N ALA A 12 4.16 11.93 0.84
CA ALA A 12 5.51 12.20 1.38
C ALA A 12 6.55 11.11 1.04
N TRP A 13 6.13 9.86 0.84
CA TRP A 13 7.00 8.75 0.47
C TRP A 13 7.40 8.73 -1.02
N GLY A 14 6.87 9.66 -1.81
CA GLY A 14 7.10 9.71 -3.26
C GLY A 14 8.49 10.17 -3.65
N SER A 15 8.95 9.70 -4.81
CA SER A 15 10.17 10.18 -5.43
C SER A 15 9.99 11.61 -5.97
N HIS A 16 11.00 12.45 -5.83
CA HIS A 16 11.00 13.82 -6.36
C HIS A 16 11.38 13.91 -7.84
N ASP A 17 11.96 12.85 -8.41
CA ASP A 17 12.56 12.90 -9.75
C ASP A 17 12.20 11.72 -10.68
N ALA A 18 11.63 10.62 -10.14
CA ALA A 18 11.38 9.42 -10.94
C ALA A 18 10.42 9.66 -12.11
N LEU A 19 9.30 10.36 -11.91
CA LEU A 19 8.39 10.69 -13.00
C LEU A 19 9.01 11.66 -14.01
N THR A 20 9.88 12.55 -13.55
CA THR A 20 10.65 13.43 -14.44
C THR A 20 11.62 12.63 -15.30
N LYS A 21 12.39 11.72 -14.69
CA LYS A 21 13.35 10.87 -15.39
C LYS A 21 12.69 9.89 -16.36
N LEU A 22 11.58 9.28 -15.97
CA LEU A 22 10.91 8.25 -16.77
C LEU A 22 10.02 8.84 -17.88
N TYR A 23 9.37 9.97 -17.62
CA TYR A 23 8.32 10.49 -18.52
C TYR A 23 8.45 11.98 -18.87
N GLY A 24 9.52 12.66 -18.43
CA GLY A 24 9.72 14.08 -18.69
C GLY A 24 8.71 15.00 -17.99
N ILE A 25 8.07 14.55 -16.93
CA ILE A 25 7.10 15.36 -16.19
C ILE A 25 7.85 16.42 -15.38
N ALA A 26 7.54 17.69 -15.62
CA ALA A 26 8.18 18.79 -14.90
C ALA A 26 7.79 18.78 -13.42
N ASN A 27 8.77 19.05 -12.56
CA ASN A 27 8.61 19.20 -11.13
C ASN A 27 9.36 20.44 -10.61
N PRO A 28 8.90 21.66 -11.00
CA PRO A 28 9.62 22.89 -10.69
C PRO A 28 9.70 23.17 -9.18
N ASP A 29 8.68 22.73 -8.44
CA ASP A 29 8.59 22.97 -6.99
C ASP A 29 9.27 21.86 -6.17
N ASN A 30 9.93 20.90 -6.84
CA ASN A 30 10.59 19.75 -6.23
C ASN A 30 9.72 19.02 -5.19
N GLN A 31 8.45 18.83 -5.50
CA GLN A 31 7.51 18.10 -4.63
C GLN A 31 7.66 16.58 -4.80
N PRO A 32 7.34 15.77 -3.78
CA PRO A 32 7.25 14.34 -4.00
C PRO A 32 6.16 14.04 -5.03
N MET A 33 6.47 13.20 -6.02
CA MET A 33 5.54 12.70 -7.04
C MET A 33 5.41 11.18 -6.86
N ALA A 34 4.54 10.80 -5.94
CA ALA A 34 4.42 9.41 -5.46
C ALA A 34 3.71 8.49 -6.45
N GLU A 35 2.62 8.95 -7.04
CA GLU A 35 1.83 8.19 -8.01
C GLU A 35 1.31 9.10 -9.12
N MET A 36 1.29 8.58 -10.35
CA MET A 36 0.54 9.17 -11.46
C MET A 36 -0.67 8.30 -11.75
N TRP A 37 -1.86 8.85 -11.60
CA TRP A 37 -3.13 8.15 -11.78
C TRP A 37 -3.68 8.31 -13.19
N MET A 38 -3.93 7.20 -13.87
CA MET A 38 -4.52 7.14 -15.20
C MET A 38 -5.86 6.42 -15.12
N GLY A 39 -6.96 7.17 -15.07
CA GLY A 39 -8.30 6.58 -14.92
C GLY A 39 -9.36 7.58 -14.48
N ALA A 40 -10.52 7.04 -14.10
CA ALA A 40 -11.73 7.79 -13.77
C ALA A 40 -12.02 7.82 -12.26
N HIS A 41 -10.99 7.84 -11.41
CA HIS A 41 -11.19 7.78 -9.97
C HIS A 41 -11.95 9.01 -9.45
N PRO A 42 -12.95 8.84 -8.55
CA PRO A 42 -13.80 9.95 -8.06
C PRO A 42 -13.04 11.12 -7.45
N LEU A 43 -11.92 10.84 -6.75
CA LEU A 43 -11.12 11.90 -6.11
C LEU A 43 -10.23 12.64 -7.10
N ASN A 44 -9.65 11.92 -8.08
CA ASN A 44 -8.70 12.48 -9.05
C ASN A 44 -8.81 11.75 -10.39
N SER A 45 -9.75 12.17 -11.24
CA SER A 45 -9.91 11.65 -12.58
C SER A 45 -8.89 12.26 -13.54
N SER A 46 -8.36 11.46 -14.45
CA SER A 46 -7.68 11.98 -15.64
C SER A 46 -8.59 12.94 -16.40
N ARG A 47 -7.98 13.88 -17.11
CA ARG A 47 -8.69 14.85 -17.94
C ARG A 47 -8.38 14.58 -19.42
N VAL A 48 -9.37 14.83 -20.24
CA VAL A 48 -9.29 14.73 -21.71
C VAL A 48 -9.82 16.03 -22.32
N GLN A 49 -9.36 16.36 -23.53
CA GLN A 49 -9.86 17.50 -24.28
C GLN A 49 -10.76 17.04 -25.41
N ASP A 50 -11.89 17.72 -25.59
CA ASP A 50 -12.75 17.51 -26.75
C ASP A 50 -12.16 18.16 -28.02
N ALA A 51 -12.87 18.06 -29.13
CA ALA A 51 -12.45 18.66 -30.42
C ALA A 51 -12.38 20.19 -30.41
N GLN A 52 -13.05 20.83 -29.46
CA GLN A 52 -13.05 22.28 -29.24
C GLN A 52 -11.97 22.71 -28.24
N GLY A 53 -11.18 21.80 -27.71
CA GLY A 53 -10.14 22.04 -26.70
C GLY A 53 -10.66 22.22 -25.28
N VAL A 54 -11.96 21.99 -25.04
CA VAL A 54 -12.55 22.04 -23.69
C VAL A 54 -12.13 20.80 -22.89
N SER A 55 -11.64 21.03 -21.67
CA SER A 55 -11.17 19.96 -20.80
C SER A 55 -12.30 19.39 -19.94
N HIS A 56 -12.49 18.07 -20.02
CA HIS A 56 -13.47 17.30 -19.24
C HIS A 56 -12.75 16.25 -18.38
N THR A 57 -13.37 15.82 -17.27
CA THR A 57 -12.85 14.66 -16.59
C THR A 57 -13.21 13.39 -17.38
N LEU A 58 -12.32 12.40 -17.38
CA LEU A 58 -12.60 11.10 -17.98
C LEU A 58 -13.85 10.44 -17.34
N ARG A 59 -14.05 10.66 -16.05
CA ARG A 59 -15.21 10.18 -15.31
C ARG A 59 -16.52 10.77 -15.87
N ASP A 60 -16.58 12.08 -16.11
CA ASP A 60 -17.78 12.73 -16.65
C ASP A 60 -18.05 12.29 -18.07
N GLN A 61 -17.00 12.12 -18.90
CA GLN A 61 -17.14 11.54 -20.24
C GLN A 61 -17.73 10.13 -20.23
N ILE A 62 -17.24 9.28 -19.32
CA ILE A 62 -17.76 7.91 -19.17
C ILE A 62 -19.21 7.96 -18.69
N ALA A 63 -19.54 8.80 -17.71
CA ALA A 63 -20.90 8.92 -17.18
C ALA A 63 -21.90 9.42 -18.23
N ALA A 64 -21.47 10.33 -19.12
CA ALA A 64 -22.33 10.85 -20.20
C ALA A 64 -22.62 9.82 -21.31
N ALA A 65 -21.69 8.91 -21.59
CA ALA A 65 -21.85 7.91 -22.67
C ALA A 65 -21.14 6.57 -22.33
N PRO A 66 -21.61 5.83 -21.30
CA PRO A 66 -20.88 4.66 -20.79
C PRO A 66 -20.60 3.59 -21.85
N ARG A 67 -21.60 3.27 -22.68
CA ARG A 67 -21.45 2.25 -23.76
C ARG A 67 -20.44 2.68 -24.83
N ALA A 68 -20.44 3.94 -25.21
CA ALA A 68 -19.52 4.46 -26.22
C ALA A 68 -18.07 4.49 -25.71
N GLN A 69 -17.87 4.76 -24.41
CA GLN A 69 -16.55 4.90 -23.80
C GLN A 69 -15.96 3.54 -23.32
N LEU A 70 -16.79 2.67 -22.76
CA LEU A 70 -16.37 1.42 -22.12
C LEU A 70 -16.67 0.17 -22.97
N GLY A 71 -17.50 0.30 -24.00
CA GLY A 71 -18.09 -0.82 -24.70
C GLY A 71 -19.25 -1.47 -23.93
N ASP A 72 -20.09 -2.23 -24.64
CA ASP A 72 -21.33 -2.78 -24.09
C ASP A 72 -21.11 -3.72 -22.89
N ALA A 73 -20.10 -4.56 -22.95
CA ALA A 73 -19.85 -5.56 -21.90
C ALA A 73 -19.46 -4.91 -20.57
N VAL A 74 -18.51 -3.98 -20.60
CA VAL A 74 -18.01 -3.28 -19.39
C VAL A 74 -19.08 -2.33 -18.85
N ALA A 75 -19.75 -1.56 -19.72
CA ALA A 75 -20.81 -0.64 -19.31
C ALA A 75 -21.99 -1.37 -18.64
N ARG A 76 -22.41 -2.54 -19.15
CA ARG A 76 -23.48 -3.34 -18.53
C ARG A 76 -23.07 -3.96 -17.19
N ARG A 77 -21.81 -4.37 -17.07
CA ARG A 77 -21.35 -5.08 -15.87
C ARG A 77 -20.97 -4.14 -14.73
N PHE A 78 -20.34 -3.00 -15.04
CA PHE A 78 -19.73 -2.13 -14.04
C PHE A 78 -20.33 -0.71 -14.02
N GLY A 79 -20.85 -0.21 -15.14
CA GLY A 79 -21.35 1.16 -15.26
C GLY A 79 -20.25 2.24 -15.26
N GLU A 80 -19.05 1.89 -14.84
CA GLU A 80 -17.88 2.77 -14.70
C GLU A 80 -16.61 2.03 -15.15
N LEU A 81 -15.47 2.73 -15.21
CA LEU A 81 -14.17 2.11 -15.47
C LEU A 81 -13.75 1.27 -14.24
N PRO A 82 -13.65 -0.07 -14.36
CA PRO A 82 -13.49 -0.96 -13.21
C PRO A 82 -12.05 -1.12 -12.71
N PHE A 83 -11.15 -0.21 -13.08
CA PHE A 83 -9.76 -0.23 -12.61
C PHE A 83 -9.16 1.18 -12.57
N LEU A 84 -8.09 1.31 -11.81
CA LEU A 84 -7.20 2.47 -11.85
C LEU A 84 -5.81 2.00 -12.26
N PHE A 85 -5.33 2.48 -13.40
CA PHE A 85 -3.94 2.27 -13.80
C PHE A 85 -3.08 3.38 -13.20
N LYS A 86 -1.91 3.03 -12.64
CA LYS A 86 -1.03 4.02 -12.03
C LYS A 86 0.44 3.67 -12.20
N VAL A 87 1.28 4.71 -12.25
CA VAL A 87 2.72 4.57 -12.06
C VAL A 87 3.03 4.97 -10.63
N LEU A 88 3.66 4.07 -9.89
CA LEU A 88 4.05 4.27 -8.50
C LEU A 88 5.56 4.51 -8.44
N CYS A 89 5.97 5.60 -7.79
CA CYS A 89 7.35 6.04 -7.66
C CYS A 89 7.72 6.20 -6.19
N ALA A 90 7.94 5.08 -5.51
CA ALA A 90 8.31 5.07 -4.10
C ALA A 90 9.80 5.43 -3.91
N ALA A 91 10.08 6.43 -3.07
CA ALA A 91 11.42 6.73 -2.56
C ALA A 91 11.62 6.22 -1.12
N GLN A 92 10.53 5.89 -0.44
CA GLN A 92 10.52 5.42 0.94
C GLN A 92 9.58 4.23 1.07
N PRO A 93 9.74 3.37 2.10
CA PRO A 93 8.81 2.30 2.39
C PRO A 93 7.39 2.85 2.65
N LEU A 94 6.41 2.16 2.09
CA LEU A 94 5.00 2.49 2.28
C LEU A 94 4.45 1.81 3.54
N SER A 95 3.33 2.34 4.05
CA SER A 95 2.59 1.69 5.13
C SER A 95 2.09 0.30 4.73
N ILE A 96 1.99 -0.58 5.73
CA ILE A 96 1.39 -1.91 5.55
C ILE A 96 -0.11 -1.73 5.33
N GLN A 97 -0.64 -2.36 4.28
CA GLN A 97 -2.05 -2.26 3.89
C GLN A 97 -2.70 -3.64 3.82
N VAL A 98 -3.95 -3.71 4.27
CA VAL A 98 -4.80 -4.89 4.11
C VAL A 98 -5.92 -4.52 3.14
N HIS A 99 -5.98 -5.23 2.01
CA HIS A 99 -7.02 -5.03 1.01
C HIS A 99 -8.19 -5.99 1.25
N PRO A 100 -9.42 -5.48 1.46
CA PRO A 100 -10.58 -6.31 1.73
C PRO A 100 -11.02 -7.06 0.47
N ASN A 101 -11.61 -8.26 0.63
CA ASN A 101 -12.40 -8.86 -0.43
C ASN A 101 -13.71 -8.09 -0.64
N LYS A 102 -14.46 -8.41 -1.72
CA LYS A 102 -15.66 -7.64 -2.10
C LYS A 102 -16.71 -7.59 -0.97
N ARG A 103 -16.99 -8.73 -0.33
CA ARG A 103 -17.95 -8.81 0.77
C ARG A 103 -17.51 -7.97 1.98
N ALA A 104 -16.27 -8.10 2.39
CA ALA A 104 -15.74 -7.32 3.52
C ALA A 104 -15.74 -5.81 3.22
N ALA A 105 -15.48 -5.41 1.96
CA ALA A 105 -15.56 -4.01 1.53
C ALA A 105 -16.99 -3.46 1.61
N GLU A 106 -17.97 -4.22 1.15
CA GLU A 106 -19.40 -3.84 1.21
C GLU A 106 -19.92 -3.74 2.64
N GLU A 107 -19.63 -4.77 3.46
CA GLU A 107 -20.02 -4.79 4.87
C GLU A 107 -19.35 -3.67 5.68
N GLY A 108 -18.05 -3.46 5.46
CA GLY A 108 -17.29 -2.42 6.13
C GLY A 108 -17.74 -1.01 5.74
N PHE A 109 -17.96 -0.78 4.46
CA PHE A 109 -18.48 0.49 3.95
C PHE A 109 -19.86 0.80 4.52
N ALA A 110 -20.81 -0.16 4.46
CA ALA A 110 -22.16 0.02 5.01
C ALA A 110 -22.13 0.30 6.52
N ARG A 111 -21.28 -0.37 7.28
CA ARG A 111 -21.10 -0.15 8.72
C ARG A 111 -20.60 1.27 9.02
N GLU A 112 -19.60 1.76 8.28
CA GLU A 112 -19.04 3.10 8.49
C GLU A 112 -20.00 4.21 8.02
N GLU A 113 -20.79 3.99 6.96
CA GLU A 113 -21.89 4.89 6.55
C GLU A 113 -22.96 4.96 7.65
N ALA A 114 -23.38 3.81 8.20
CA ALA A 114 -24.39 3.76 9.28
C ALA A 114 -23.88 4.43 10.58
N ALA A 115 -22.57 4.37 10.84
CA ALA A 115 -21.94 5.06 11.97
C ALA A 115 -21.72 6.57 11.73
N GLY A 116 -22.07 7.10 10.56
CA GLY A 116 -21.93 8.52 10.23
C GLY A 116 -20.48 8.99 10.06
N ILE A 117 -19.52 8.07 9.84
CA ILE A 117 -18.11 8.43 9.64
C ILE A 117 -17.96 9.04 8.24
N ALA A 118 -17.53 10.29 8.18
CA ALA A 118 -17.35 10.99 6.90
C ALA A 118 -16.31 10.27 6.02
N ARG A 119 -16.55 10.20 4.70
CA ARG A 119 -15.68 9.46 3.75
C ARG A 119 -14.25 9.99 3.68
N ASN A 120 -14.04 11.26 4.01
CA ASN A 120 -12.73 11.91 4.07
C ASN A 120 -12.14 11.96 5.49
N ALA A 121 -12.80 11.39 6.50
CA ALA A 121 -12.29 11.36 7.86
C ALA A 121 -11.01 10.50 7.95
N ALA A 122 -10.06 10.92 8.80
CA ALA A 122 -8.78 10.23 8.98
C ALA A 122 -8.94 8.80 9.52
N ASN A 123 -10.00 8.56 10.32
CA ASN A 123 -10.33 7.26 10.89
C ASN A 123 -11.27 6.41 9.99
N ARG A 124 -11.54 6.85 8.76
CA ARG A 124 -12.33 6.08 7.80
C ARG A 124 -11.47 5.02 7.11
N ASN A 125 -11.83 3.74 7.27
CA ASN A 125 -11.13 2.61 6.64
C ASN A 125 -11.71 2.27 5.26
N TYR A 126 -13.04 2.26 5.13
CA TYR A 126 -13.75 1.87 3.90
C TYR A 126 -14.30 3.11 3.19
N LYS A 127 -13.52 3.68 2.28
CA LYS A 127 -13.90 4.91 1.53
C LYS A 127 -14.91 4.63 0.42
N ASP A 128 -14.98 3.39 -0.05
CA ASP A 128 -15.96 2.86 -1.01
C ASP A 128 -16.26 1.38 -0.71
N ALA A 129 -17.22 0.81 -1.44
CA ALA A 129 -17.66 -0.59 -1.27
C ALA A 129 -16.93 -1.57 -2.20
N ASN A 130 -15.80 -1.16 -2.79
CA ASN A 130 -15.08 -2.00 -3.74
C ASN A 130 -13.92 -2.75 -3.07
N HIS A 131 -13.73 -4.00 -3.50
CA HIS A 131 -12.48 -4.70 -3.25
C HIS A 131 -11.35 -4.02 -4.01
N LYS A 132 -10.11 -4.23 -3.56
CA LYS A 132 -8.94 -3.58 -4.13
C LYS A 132 -7.84 -4.60 -4.45
N PRO A 133 -8.05 -5.52 -5.40
CA PRO A 133 -6.95 -6.35 -5.89
C PRO A 133 -5.95 -5.46 -6.62
N GLU A 134 -4.67 -5.68 -6.37
CA GLU A 134 -3.59 -4.93 -6.99
C GLU A 134 -2.60 -5.86 -7.67
N LEU A 135 -2.05 -5.41 -8.79
CA LEU A 135 -0.94 -6.05 -9.50
C LEU A 135 0.17 -5.00 -9.63
N VAL A 136 1.39 -5.41 -9.31
CA VAL A 136 2.60 -4.59 -9.50
C VAL A 136 3.44 -5.19 -10.63
N TYR A 137 3.80 -4.33 -11.58
CA TYR A 137 4.78 -4.64 -12.63
C TYR A 137 5.98 -3.70 -12.45
N ALA A 138 7.15 -4.26 -12.19
CA ALA A 138 8.33 -3.48 -11.90
C ALA A 138 8.94 -2.89 -13.18
N LEU A 139 9.12 -1.57 -13.25
CA LEU A 139 9.86 -0.87 -14.30
C LEU A 139 11.34 -0.68 -13.95
N THR A 140 11.64 -0.68 -12.67
CA THR A 140 12.98 -0.61 -12.07
C THR A 140 13.07 -1.67 -10.98
N PRO A 141 14.25 -2.01 -10.42
CA PRO A 141 14.32 -2.88 -9.25
C PRO A 141 13.37 -2.38 -8.16
N PHE A 142 12.53 -3.27 -7.64
CA PHE A 142 11.48 -2.93 -6.70
C PHE A 142 11.43 -3.94 -5.56
N ALA A 143 11.53 -3.46 -4.32
CA ALA A 143 11.38 -4.28 -3.12
C ALA A 143 9.95 -4.14 -2.56
N ALA A 144 9.36 -5.24 -2.17
CA ALA A 144 8.00 -5.28 -1.60
C ALA A 144 7.88 -6.34 -0.50
N MET A 145 6.81 -6.25 0.28
CA MET A 145 6.40 -7.31 1.18
C MET A 145 5.00 -7.78 0.79
N ASN A 146 4.79 -9.11 0.68
CA ASN A 146 3.49 -9.66 0.34
C ASN A 146 3.25 -11.03 0.98
N GLY A 147 2.14 -11.13 1.71
CA GLY A 147 1.71 -12.35 2.38
C GLY A 147 2.61 -12.79 3.52
N PHE A 148 2.07 -13.60 4.42
CA PHE A 148 2.85 -14.15 5.53
C PHE A 148 3.80 -15.25 5.05
N ARG A 149 4.97 -15.32 5.70
CA ARG A 149 5.89 -16.45 5.56
C ARG A 149 5.27 -17.72 6.13
N PRO A 150 5.77 -18.91 5.76
CA PRO A 150 5.46 -20.14 6.47
C PRO A 150 5.77 -20.02 7.98
N PHE A 151 4.89 -20.54 8.82
CA PHE A 151 5.00 -20.38 10.29
C PHE A 151 6.36 -20.82 10.84
N ALA A 152 6.92 -21.90 10.34
CA ALA A 152 8.24 -22.36 10.74
C ALA A 152 9.36 -21.36 10.44
N GLN A 153 9.27 -20.66 9.30
CA GLN A 153 10.25 -19.60 8.96
C GLN A 153 10.10 -18.39 9.88
N ILE A 154 8.85 -17.97 10.16
CA ILE A 154 8.56 -16.87 11.09
C ILE A 154 9.14 -17.23 12.47
N ALA A 155 8.86 -18.44 12.98
CA ALA A 155 9.35 -18.89 14.27
C ALA A 155 10.90 -18.89 14.33
N THR A 156 11.57 -19.31 13.26
CA THR A 156 13.04 -19.29 13.17
C THR A 156 13.59 -17.86 13.20
N LEU A 157 13.01 -16.95 12.39
CA LEU A 157 13.44 -15.54 12.34
C LEU A 157 13.20 -14.80 13.67
N LEU A 158 12.17 -15.18 14.40
CA LEU A 158 11.83 -14.56 15.67
C LEU A 158 12.63 -15.11 16.88
N GLN A 159 13.36 -16.24 16.76
CA GLN A 159 14.13 -16.82 17.86
C GLN A 159 15.04 -15.81 18.59
N PRO A 160 15.84 -14.98 17.89
CA PRO A 160 16.69 -14.00 18.56
C PRO A 160 15.91 -12.91 19.32
N LEU A 161 14.63 -12.74 18.98
CA LEU A 161 13.73 -11.71 19.52
C LEU A 161 12.73 -12.25 20.52
N ARG A 162 12.92 -13.49 20.98
CA ARG A 162 11.99 -14.21 21.88
C ARG A 162 11.58 -13.41 23.11
N GLN A 163 12.47 -12.59 23.63
CA GLN A 163 12.24 -11.78 24.82
C GLN A 163 11.71 -10.36 24.51
N ALA A 164 11.61 -9.99 23.24
CA ALA A 164 11.18 -8.65 22.86
C ALA A 164 9.69 -8.39 23.13
N HIS A 165 8.85 -9.44 23.04
CA HIS A 165 7.42 -9.36 23.30
C HIS A 165 6.86 -10.73 23.70
N PRO A 166 5.89 -10.81 24.64
CA PRO A 166 5.32 -12.09 25.07
C PRO A 166 4.72 -12.93 23.95
N ASP A 167 4.06 -12.30 22.98
CA ASP A 167 3.43 -13.00 21.85
C ASP A 167 4.44 -13.55 20.86
N ILE A 168 5.66 -13.02 20.82
CA ILE A 168 6.76 -13.63 20.05
C ILE A 168 7.10 -14.99 20.66
N ASP A 169 7.25 -15.06 21.97
CA ASP A 169 7.51 -16.34 22.67
C ASP A 169 6.35 -17.31 22.51
N ALA A 170 5.11 -16.83 22.64
CA ALA A 170 3.91 -17.65 22.45
C ALA A 170 3.85 -18.23 21.03
N PHE A 171 4.08 -17.43 20.00
CA PHE A 171 4.10 -17.89 18.61
C PHE A 171 5.23 -18.90 18.35
N ILE A 172 6.43 -18.67 18.90
CA ILE A 172 7.55 -19.61 18.74
C ILE A 172 7.22 -20.98 19.35
N ARG A 173 6.50 -21.01 20.48
CA ARG A 173 6.08 -22.27 21.11
C ARG A 173 4.97 -22.99 20.33
N GLN A 174 4.06 -22.21 19.74
CA GLN A 174 2.92 -22.73 18.98
C GLN A 174 2.71 -21.92 17.70
N PRO A 175 3.44 -22.26 16.62
CA PRO A 175 3.40 -21.50 15.37
C PRO A 175 2.18 -21.90 14.52
N ASP A 176 1.06 -21.27 14.80
CA ASP A 176 -0.21 -21.46 14.10
C ASP A 176 -0.88 -20.11 13.71
N ALA A 177 -2.02 -20.18 13.03
CA ALA A 177 -2.72 -19.02 12.51
C ALA A 177 -3.30 -18.13 13.61
N GLU A 178 -3.70 -18.68 14.74
CA GLU A 178 -4.28 -17.94 15.86
C GLU A 178 -3.20 -17.12 16.56
N HIS A 179 -2.08 -17.76 16.89
CA HIS A 179 -0.93 -17.07 17.49
C HIS A 179 -0.32 -16.05 16.55
N LEU A 180 -0.27 -16.32 15.23
CA LEU A 180 0.19 -15.30 14.26
C LEU A 180 -0.72 -14.08 14.21
N ARG A 181 -2.04 -14.28 14.24
CA ARG A 181 -3.00 -13.19 14.27
C ARG A 181 -2.80 -12.30 15.51
N THR A 182 -2.69 -12.93 16.68
CA THR A 182 -2.46 -12.22 17.95
C THR A 182 -1.14 -11.48 17.93
N LEU A 183 -0.07 -12.15 17.55
CA LEU A 183 1.27 -11.55 17.43
C LEU A 183 1.27 -10.34 16.50
N PHE A 184 0.75 -10.49 15.28
CA PHE A 184 0.76 -9.42 14.29
C PHE A 184 -0.05 -8.21 14.76
N ALA A 185 -1.26 -8.45 15.30
CA ALA A 185 -2.10 -7.38 15.81
C ALA A 185 -1.42 -6.63 16.98
N ASN A 186 -0.84 -7.36 17.92
CA ASN A 186 -0.24 -6.76 19.12
C ASN A 186 1.08 -6.03 18.79
N LEU A 187 1.92 -6.59 17.91
CA LEU A 187 3.13 -5.90 17.45
C LEU A 187 2.82 -4.56 16.79
N LEU A 188 1.82 -4.50 15.90
CA LEU A 188 1.45 -3.26 15.21
C LEU A 188 0.78 -2.24 16.14
N ASN A 189 0.16 -2.70 17.23
CA ASN A 189 -0.54 -1.84 18.19
C ASN A 189 0.28 -1.57 19.47
N MET A 190 1.55 -1.99 19.54
CA MET A 190 2.41 -1.68 20.68
C MET A 190 2.44 -0.17 20.96
N GLN A 191 2.33 0.18 22.24
CA GLN A 191 2.36 1.57 22.69
C GLN A 191 3.53 1.80 23.66
N ASP A 192 3.96 3.05 23.73
CA ASP A 192 4.85 3.60 24.74
C ASP A 192 6.07 2.71 25.09
N ASP A 193 6.22 2.35 26.35
CA ASP A 193 7.37 1.63 26.88
C ASP A 193 7.52 0.21 26.29
N VAL A 194 6.41 -0.47 26.02
CA VAL A 194 6.43 -1.80 25.41
C VAL A 194 7.05 -1.72 24.02
N LYS A 195 6.60 -0.77 23.20
CA LYS A 195 7.17 -0.53 21.87
C LYS A 195 8.64 -0.15 21.94
N ALA A 196 8.99 0.80 22.82
CA ALA A 196 10.36 1.24 22.98
C ALA A 196 11.30 0.10 23.40
N GLN A 197 10.86 -0.78 24.29
CA GLN A 197 11.63 -1.95 24.72
C GLN A 197 11.78 -2.97 23.57
N ALA A 198 10.71 -3.31 22.88
CA ALA A 198 10.74 -4.25 21.77
C ALA A 198 11.67 -3.76 20.65
N LEU A 199 11.61 -2.46 20.30
CA LEU A 199 12.47 -1.86 19.29
C LEU A 199 13.94 -1.79 19.74
N ARG A 200 14.24 -1.58 21.03
CA ARG A 200 15.61 -1.70 21.55
C ARG A 200 16.14 -3.12 21.34
N CYS A 201 15.36 -4.13 21.74
CA CYS A 201 15.74 -5.53 21.54
C CYS A 201 15.96 -5.85 20.04
N LEU A 202 15.10 -5.34 19.16
CA LEU A 202 15.28 -5.50 17.71
C LEU A 202 16.58 -4.87 17.22
N ARG A 203 16.93 -3.67 17.67
CA ARG A 203 18.20 -3.00 17.30
C ARG A 203 19.43 -3.77 17.76
N ASP A 204 19.40 -4.32 18.97
CA ASP A 204 20.51 -5.11 19.51
C ASP A 204 20.70 -6.41 18.69
N VAL A 205 19.61 -7.05 18.29
CA VAL A 205 19.64 -8.24 17.44
C VAL A 205 20.10 -7.89 16.02
N LEU A 206 19.66 -6.77 15.45
CA LEU A 206 20.07 -6.31 14.12
C LEU A 206 21.60 -6.17 14.00
N ALA A 207 22.28 -5.77 15.06
CA ALA A 207 23.75 -5.62 15.07
C ALA A 207 24.47 -6.97 14.85
N GLN A 208 23.82 -8.10 15.11
CA GLN A 208 24.40 -9.45 15.08
C GLN A 208 23.86 -10.31 13.93
N GLN A 209 22.78 -9.92 13.28
CA GLN A 209 22.14 -10.67 12.21
C GLN A 209 22.56 -10.18 10.84
N GLN A 210 22.55 -11.08 9.85
CA GLN A 210 22.86 -10.78 8.45
C GLN A 210 21.82 -11.41 7.52
N GLY A 211 21.76 -10.92 6.29
CA GLY A 211 20.91 -11.43 5.22
C GLY A 211 19.72 -10.53 4.92
N ASP A 212 19.08 -10.82 3.83
CA ASP A 212 18.09 -9.98 3.14
C ASP A 212 16.96 -9.43 4.03
N VAL A 213 16.41 -10.26 4.90
CA VAL A 213 15.34 -9.84 5.83
C VAL A 213 15.83 -8.77 6.80
N TRP A 214 17.02 -8.97 7.37
CA TRP A 214 17.64 -8.07 8.33
C TRP A 214 18.13 -6.78 7.66
N ASP A 215 18.61 -6.88 6.42
CA ASP A 215 19.01 -5.74 5.60
C ASP A 215 17.79 -4.89 5.22
N THR A 216 16.67 -5.52 4.94
CA THR A 216 15.38 -4.84 4.73
C THR A 216 14.96 -4.08 5.98
N ILE A 217 15.04 -4.69 7.17
CA ILE A 217 14.72 -3.99 8.43
C ILE A 217 15.67 -2.79 8.64
N ARG A 218 16.98 -2.94 8.41
CA ARG A 218 17.94 -1.83 8.50
C ARG A 218 17.55 -0.68 7.58
N THR A 219 17.22 -1.00 6.33
CA THR A 219 16.79 0.00 5.33
C THR A 219 15.55 0.76 5.81
N ILE A 220 14.52 0.05 6.29
CA ILE A 220 13.31 0.69 6.80
C ILE A 220 13.63 1.54 8.04
N ALA A 221 14.48 1.04 8.94
CA ALA A 221 14.83 1.72 10.18
C ALA A 221 15.59 3.04 9.97
N THR A 222 16.25 3.25 8.82
CA THR A 222 16.87 4.56 8.50
C THR A 222 15.83 5.67 8.33
N ILE A 223 14.59 5.32 8.00
CA ILE A 223 13.51 6.27 7.71
C ILE A 223 12.51 6.28 8.86
N TYR A 224 12.16 5.10 9.38
CA TYR A 224 11.16 4.89 10.43
C TYR A 224 11.74 4.16 11.64
N PRO A 225 12.70 4.77 12.38
CA PRO A 225 13.43 4.07 13.45
C PRO A 225 12.56 3.64 14.63
N ASP A 226 11.42 4.30 14.84
CA ASP A 226 10.54 4.08 15.98
C ASP A 226 9.18 3.48 15.59
N ASP A 227 9.10 2.89 14.38
CA ASP A 227 7.89 2.25 13.89
C ASP A 227 7.86 0.75 14.22
N SER A 228 6.74 0.28 14.81
CA SER A 228 6.54 -1.14 15.08
C SER A 228 6.46 -2.01 13.82
N GLY A 229 6.20 -1.42 12.67
CA GLY A 229 6.27 -2.07 11.35
C GLY A 229 7.65 -2.64 11.01
N LEU A 230 8.71 -2.26 11.75
CA LEU A 230 10.04 -2.85 11.63
C LEU A 230 10.07 -4.37 11.90
N PHE A 231 9.09 -4.92 12.60
CA PHE A 231 8.95 -6.37 12.77
C PHE A 231 8.35 -7.06 11.54
N SER A 232 7.73 -6.33 10.63
CA SER A 232 6.98 -6.91 9.51
C SER A 232 7.82 -7.74 8.54
N PRO A 233 9.08 -7.40 8.19
CA PRO A 233 9.89 -8.26 7.32
C PRO A 233 10.18 -9.65 7.90
N LEU A 234 10.07 -9.82 9.23
CA LEU A 234 10.20 -11.12 9.88
C LEU A 234 8.96 -12.00 9.67
N LEU A 235 7.81 -11.39 9.46
CA LEU A 235 6.51 -12.04 9.35
C LEU A 235 6.04 -12.18 7.90
N LEU A 236 6.32 -11.19 7.07
CA LEU A 236 5.92 -11.12 5.66
C LEU A 236 7.04 -11.55 4.73
N ASN A 237 6.69 -12.10 3.57
CA ASN A 237 7.67 -12.40 2.54
C ASN A 237 8.24 -11.08 1.98
N VAL A 238 9.55 -10.93 2.04
CA VAL A 238 10.28 -9.89 1.31
C VAL A 238 10.49 -10.36 -0.12
N ILE A 239 10.13 -9.54 -1.09
CA ILE A 239 10.13 -9.84 -2.51
C ILE A 239 10.95 -8.78 -3.23
N HIS A 240 11.87 -9.21 -4.08
CA HIS A 240 12.65 -8.35 -4.96
C HIS A 240 12.24 -8.61 -6.40
N LEU A 241 11.65 -7.61 -7.05
CA LEU A 241 11.26 -7.68 -8.44
C LEU A 241 12.34 -7.03 -9.31
N ALA A 242 12.78 -7.75 -10.33
CA ALA A 242 13.57 -7.20 -11.41
C ALA A 242 12.67 -6.45 -12.41
N PRO A 243 13.20 -5.49 -13.20
CA PRO A 243 12.45 -4.87 -14.29
C PRO A 243 11.97 -5.92 -15.30
N GLY A 244 10.68 -5.86 -15.72
CA GLY A 244 10.06 -6.81 -16.66
C GLY A 244 9.49 -8.01 -15.96
#